data_a40515352d63ac38a45b6fc1f643fa6e
#
_entry.id   a40515352d63ac38a45b6fc1f643fa6e
#
_cell.length_a   1.000
_cell.length_b   1.000
_cell.length_c   1.000
_cell.angle_alpha   90.00
_cell.angle_beta   90.00
_cell.angle_gamma   90.00
#
_symmetry.space_group_name_H-M   'P 1'
#
loop_
_entity.id
_entity.type
_entity.pdbx_description
1 polymer ?
#
loop_
_entity_poly.entity_id
_entity_poly.type
_entity_poly.pdbx_seq_one_letter_code
_entity_poly.pdbx_strand_id
1 'polypeptide(L)'
;WRMRVALAQCLFRRPTVLLLDDPTNHLDLQSVVYLEEYLKTYTRILLIVSHSQDFLNSVCTNIVHITPKRRLVYYGGNFDTFVRTKQENDVNQMKAYDKQQDEIAHIKKFIASAGTYSNLVRQAKSKQKIIDKMEADGLIEKIEVDRKIKFRFPDTTRLPPPVLSFSDVSFSYDGDVKHALYRNVDAAVDMDSRIALIGPNGTGKSTLLKLMSGDLEPTDGRVQRHTQLKLAKYSQHSNDQLDGDKSPIDYMRSRFAKVSTDIDFWRQQLGRFGLSGNHQTNNIDTLSDGLKSRLVFAEIAQEAPGIILFDEPTNGLAPEAIDGLADAINEFNGGVVLVSHDFRLISQVAKELWLCEGKKIVKFTDSIATYKESLRKQ
;
A
#
# COMPACT_ATOMS: atom_id res chain seq x y z
N TRP A 1 2.49 19.11 11.73
CA TRP A 1 1.69 20.16 12.41
C TRP A 1 0.79 20.94 11.46
N ARG A 2 1.24 21.31 10.23
CA ARG A 2 0.41 22.09 9.29
C ARG A 2 -0.92 21.41 8.97
N MET A 3 -0.92 20.11 8.70
CA MET A 3 -2.12 19.32 8.41
C MET A 3 -3.08 19.31 9.60
N ARG A 4 -2.58 19.11 10.83
CA ARG A 4 -3.40 19.14 12.05
C ARG A 4 -4.07 20.49 12.29
N VAL A 5 -3.34 21.59 12.02
CA VAL A 5 -3.89 22.96 12.13
C VAL A 5 -4.99 23.19 11.10
N ALA A 6 -4.75 22.79 9.82
CA ALA A 6 -5.74 22.91 8.76
C ALA A 6 -7.01 22.09 9.07
N LEU A 7 -6.85 20.86 9.54
CA LEU A 7 -7.95 20.00 9.96
C LEU A 7 -8.73 20.61 11.12
N ALA A 8 -8.04 21.07 12.18
CA ALA A 8 -8.67 21.74 13.31
C ALA A 8 -9.45 22.98 12.88
N GLN A 9 -8.92 23.78 11.95
CA GLN A 9 -9.61 24.95 11.39
C GLN A 9 -10.89 24.57 10.64
N CYS A 10 -10.85 23.50 9.83
CA CYS A 10 -12.02 23.01 9.11
C CYS A 10 -13.10 22.50 10.09
N LEU A 11 -12.71 21.73 11.10
CA LEU A 11 -13.63 21.17 12.09
C LEU A 11 -14.23 22.25 12.99
N PHE A 12 -13.44 23.26 13.39
CA PHE A 12 -13.91 24.38 14.20
C PHE A 12 -15.02 25.19 13.52
N ARG A 13 -14.91 25.38 12.19
CA ARG A 13 -15.92 26.13 11.40
C ARG A 13 -17.27 25.42 11.30
N ARG A 14 -17.31 24.12 11.54
CA ARG A 14 -18.52 23.28 11.42
C ARG A 14 -19.31 23.55 10.12
N PRO A 15 -18.70 23.43 8.93
CA PRO A 15 -19.36 23.75 7.66
C PRO A 15 -20.55 22.83 7.40
N THR A 16 -21.48 23.25 6.54
CA THR A 16 -22.60 22.38 6.10
C THR A 16 -22.11 21.22 5.24
N VAL A 17 -21.07 21.45 4.43
CA VAL A 17 -20.40 20.44 3.62
C VAL A 17 -18.91 20.45 3.99
N LEU A 18 -18.42 19.31 4.46
CA LEU A 18 -17.01 19.10 4.80
C LEU A 18 -16.39 18.18 3.75
N LEU A 19 -15.34 18.66 3.09
CA LEU A 19 -14.58 17.93 2.08
C LEU A 19 -13.21 17.61 2.66
N LEU A 20 -12.85 16.31 2.72
CA LEU A 20 -11.58 15.84 3.24
C LEU A 20 -10.88 14.99 2.18
N ASP A 21 -9.66 15.35 1.85
CA ASP A 21 -8.79 14.61 0.92
C ASP A 21 -7.62 14.02 1.71
N ASP A 22 -7.57 12.69 1.78
CA ASP A 22 -6.62 11.90 2.56
C ASP A 22 -6.33 12.46 3.96
N PRO A 23 -7.36 12.65 4.82
CA PRO A 23 -7.19 13.33 6.10
C PRO A 23 -6.36 12.54 7.11
N THR A 24 -6.12 11.26 6.87
CA THR A 24 -5.33 10.37 7.73
C THR A 24 -3.83 10.47 7.48
N ASN A 25 -3.40 11.05 6.36
CA ASN A 25 -1.98 11.20 6.03
C ASN A 25 -1.27 12.06 7.07
N HIS A 26 -0.10 11.62 7.51
CA HIS A 26 0.74 12.28 8.51
C HIS A 26 0.13 12.42 9.92
N LEU A 27 -1.05 11.83 10.18
CA LEU A 27 -1.60 11.71 11.51
C LEU A 27 -1.06 10.45 12.19
N ASP A 28 -0.79 10.51 13.50
CA ASP A 28 -0.51 9.31 14.28
C ASP A 28 -1.79 8.52 14.56
N LEU A 29 -1.63 7.25 14.95
CA LEU A 29 -2.75 6.34 15.22
C LEU A 29 -3.76 6.93 16.20
N GLN A 30 -3.30 7.66 17.22
CA GLN A 30 -4.18 8.31 18.20
C GLN A 30 -5.01 9.42 17.56
N SER A 31 -4.38 10.26 16.72
CA SER A 31 -5.08 11.34 16.01
C SER A 31 -6.08 10.78 14.98
N VAL A 32 -5.76 9.66 14.33
CA VAL A 32 -6.68 8.98 13.39
C VAL A 32 -7.91 8.47 14.14
N VAL A 33 -7.72 7.78 15.27
CA VAL A 33 -8.83 7.29 16.10
C VAL A 33 -9.71 8.44 16.60
N TYR A 34 -9.10 9.53 17.08
CA TYR A 34 -9.84 10.72 17.48
C TYR A 34 -10.68 11.31 16.34
N LEU A 35 -10.08 11.40 15.14
CA LEU A 35 -10.78 11.89 13.96
C LEU A 35 -11.94 10.97 13.55
N GLU A 36 -11.74 9.63 13.59
CA GLU A 36 -12.80 8.65 13.36
C GLU A 36 -14.01 8.91 14.28
N GLU A 37 -13.76 9.02 15.59
CA GLU A 37 -14.83 9.20 16.58
C GLU A 37 -15.54 10.56 16.40
N TYR A 38 -14.79 11.62 16.12
CA TYR A 38 -15.37 12.94 15.85
C TYR A 38 -16.26 12.90 14.60
N LEU A 39 -15.79 12.32 13.48
CA LEU A 39 -16.52 12.28 12.22
C LEU A 39 -17.76 11.39 12.27
N LYS A 40 -17.79 10.35 13.11
CA LYS A 40 -19.01 9.55 13.37
C LYS A 40 -20.15 10.40 13.97
N THR A 41 -19.81 11.43 14.73
CA THR A 41 -20.80 12.33 15.32
C THR A 41 -21.19 13.49 14.40
N TYR A 42 -20.57 13.60 13.22
CA TYR A 42 -20.82 14.68 12.28
C TYR A 42 -22.15 14.47 11.53
N THR A 43 -23.14 15.30 11.82
CA THR A 43 -24.52 15.15 11.33
C THR A 43 -24.80 15.84 9.99
N ARG A 44 -23.80 16.50 9.41
CA ARG A 44 -23.93 17.23 8.15
C ARG A 44 -23.28 16.45 7.00
N ILE A 45 -23.21 17.05 5.81
CA ILE A 45 -22.66 16.39 4.62
C ILE A 45 -21.16 16.29 4.76
N LEU A 46 -20.66 15.05 4.66
CA LEU A 46 -19.24 14.70 4.72
C LEU A 46 -18.85 13.93 3.46
N LEU A 47 -17.87 14.45 2.71
CA LEU A 47 -17.28 13.76 1.58
C LEU A 47 -15.80 13.53 1.86
N ILE A 48 -15.39 12.27 1.83
CA ILE A 48 -14.02 11.84 2.13
C ILE A 48 -13.43 11.12 0.92
N VAL A 49 -12.21 11.48 0.55
CA VAL A 49 -11.33 10.67 -0.28
C VAL A 49 -10.25 10.12 0.65
N SER A 50 -10.04 8.81 0.66
CA SER A 50 -8.99 8.19 1.48
C SER A 50 -8.57 6.83 0.92
N HIS A 51 -7.32 6.48 1.14
CA HIS A 51 -6.75 5.17 0.87
C HIS A 51 -6.83 4.23 2.10
N SER A 52 -7.15 4.76 3.28
CA SER A 52 -7.30 3.97 4.51
C SER A 52 -8.67 3.28 4.56
N GLN A 53 -8.69 1.98 4.30
CA GLN A 53 -9.92 1.19 4.29
C GLN A 53 -10.59 1.15 5.67
N ASP A 54 -9.80 0.99 6.75
CA ASP A 54 -10.31 0.99 8.13
C ASP A 54 -10.99 2.30 8.48
N PHE A 55 -10.41 3.42 8.05
CA PHE A 55 -10.99 4.74 8.28
C PHE A 55 -12.31 4.91 7.52
N LEU A 56 -12.34 4.55 6.22
CA LEU A 56 -13.57 4.58 5.42
C LEU A 56 -14.64 3.67 5.99
N ASN A 57 -14.25 2.48 6.47
CA ASN A 57 -15.17 1.51 7.07
C ASN A 57 -15.77 2.01 8.39
N SER A 58 -15.00 2.77 9.15
CA SER A 58 -15.42 3.33 10.44
C SER A 58 -16.35 4.53 10.32
N VAL A 59 -16.19 5.36 9.27
CA VAL A 59 -16.83 6.68 9.17
C VAL A 59 -17.90 6.73 8.09
N CYS A 60 -17.68 6.06 6.93
CA CYS A 60 -18.54 6.23 5.77
C CYS A 60 -19.81 5.36 5.84
N THR A 61 -20.95 5.95 5.46
CA THR A 61 -22.24 5.28 5.32
C THR A 61 -22.59 4.94 3.88
N ASN A 62 -21.89 5.54 2.93
CA ASN A 62 -22.05 5.34 1.49
C ASN A 62 -20.67 5.44 0.84
N ILE A 63 -20.46 4.64 -0.21
CA ILE A 63 -19.22 4.65 -1.00
C ILE A 63 -19.53 5.05 -2.43
N VAL A 64 -18.77 5.99 -2.96
CA VAL A 64 -18.81 6.38 -4.38
C VAL A 64 -17.56 5.86 -5.05
N HIS A 65 -17.72 4.88 -5.93
CA HIS A 65 -16.63 4.25 -6.66
C HIS A 65 -16.47 4.90 -8.05
N ILE A 66 -15.26 5.39 -8.33
CA ILE A 66 -14.89 5.88 -9.66
C ILE A 66 -14.36 4.69 -10.45
N THR A 67 -15.11 4.27 -11.47
CA THR A 67 -14.70 3.15 -12.32
C THR A 67 -13.56 3.54 -13.27
N PRO A 68 -12.77 2.57 -13.82
CA PRO A 68 -11.75 2.84 -14.85
C PRO A 68 -12.33 3.58 -16.08
N LYS A 69 -13.62 3.39 -16.37
CA LYS A 69 -14.37 4.12 -17.41
C LYS A 69 -14.81 5.53 -17.01
N ARG A 70 -14.30 6.07 -15.90
CA ARG A 70 -14.61 7.42 -15.39
C ARG A 70 -16.09 7.63 -15.08
N ARG A 71 -16.81 6.59 -14.67
CA ARG A 71 -18.20 6.66 -14.21
C ARG A 71 -18.25 6.54 -12.69
N LEU A 72 -19.20 7.25 -12.08
CA LEU A 72 -19.47 7.16 -10.66
C LEU A 72 -20.53 6.09 -10.41
N VAL A 73 -20.21 5.13 -9.54
CA VAL A 73 -21.15 4.10 -9.08
C VAL A 73 -21.31 4.24 -7.57
N TYR A 74 -22.57 4.28 -7.13
CA TYR A 74 -22.94 4.50 -5.74
C TYR A 74 -23.27 3.18 -5.05
N TYR A 75 -22.69 2.97 -3.88
CA TYR A 75 -22.94 1.83 -3.03
C TYR A 75 -23.41 2.31 -1.65
N GLY A 76 -24.49 1.73 -1.14
CA GLY A 76 -24.92 1.93 0.26
C GLY A 76 -24.14 1.05 1.20
N GLY A 77 -23.90 1.54 2.40
CA GLY A 77 -23.15 0.84 3.44
C GLY A 77 -21.70 1.33 3.56
N ASN A 78 -20.96 0.65 4.42
CA ASN A 78 -19.55 0.92 4.68
C ASN A 78 -18.64 0.29 3.61
N PHE A 79 -17.33 0.45 3.77
CA PHE A 79 -16.34 -0.04 2.80
C PHE A 79 -16.37 -1.57 2.64
N ASP A 80 -16.54 -2.34 3.71
CA ASP A 80 -16.64 -3.81 3.64
C ASP A 80 -17.87 -4.27 2.85
N THR A 81 -19.01 -3.59 3.04
CA THR A 81 -20.25 -3.84 2.27
C THR A 81 -20.02 -3.54 0.80
N PHE A 82 -19.35 -2.43 0.49
CA PHE A 82 -18.97 -2.07 -0.88
C PHE A 82 -18.13 -3.17 -1.54
N VAL A 83 -17.05 -3.62 -0.88
CA VAL A 83 -16.14 -4.65 -1.42
C VAL A 83 -16.91 -5.92 -1.74
N ARG A 84 -17.74 -6.40 -0.80
CA ARG A 84 -18.56 -7.60 -0.99
C ARG A 84 -19.54 -7.45 -2.14
N THR A 85 -20.30 -6.35 -2.17
CA THR A 85 -21.31 -6.11 -3.22
C THR A 85 -20.66 -5.95 -4.59
N LYS A 86 -19.50 -5.26 -4.66
CA LYS A 86 -18.73 -5.14 -5.90
C LYS A 86 -18.29 -6.52 -6.39
N GLN A 87 -17.73 -7.36 -5.52
CA GLN A 87 -17.30 -8.72 -5.88
C GLN A 87 -18.46 -9.58 -6.39
N GLU A 88 -19.62 -9.53 -5.72
CA GLU A 88 -20.82 -10.24 -6.16
C GLU A 88 -21.30 -9.76 -7.54
N ASN A 89 -21.34 -8.46 -7.75
CA ASN A 89 -21.71 -7.87 -9.04
C ASN A 89 -20.73 -8.25 -10.16
N ASP A 90 -19.42 -8.20 -9.88
CA ASP A 90 -18.36 -8.56 -10.81
C ASP A 90 -18.48 -10.04 -11.21
N VAL A 91 -18.71 -10.95 -10.27
CA VAL A 91 -18.92 -12.38 -10.54
C VAL A 91 -20.18 -12.59 -11.40
N ASN A 92 -21.28 -11.92 -11.06
CA ASN A 92 -22.54 -12.06 -11.80
C ASN A 92 -22.42 -11.50 -13.22
N GLN A 93 -21.78 -10.34 -13.41
CA GLN A 93 -21.53 -9.75 -14.71
C GLN A 93 -20.62 -10.65 -15.56
N MET A 94 -19.57 -11.25 -14.97
CA MET A 94 -18.68 -12.16 -15.69
C MET A 94 -19.42 -13.41 -16.17
N LYS A 95 -20.24 -14.03 -15.30
CA LYS A 95 -21.09 -15.16 -15.68
C LYS A 95 -22.07 -14.80 -16.81
N ALA A 96 -22.67 -13.61 -16.75
CA ALA A 96 -23.57 -13.15 -17.77
C ALA A 96 -22.83 -12.87 -19.09
N TYR A 97 -21.63 -12.31 -19.05
CA TYR A 97 -20.75 -12.12 -20.19
C TYR A 97 -20.39 -13.45 -20.86
N ASP A 98 -19.89 -14.42 -20.08
CA ASP A 98 -19.49 -15.74 -20.59
C ASP A 98 -20.68 -16.43 -21.27
N LYS A 99 -21.85 -16.43 -20.62
CA LYS A 99 -23.08 -16.98 -21.18
C LYS A 99 -23.46 -16.31 -22.51
N GLN A 100 -23.39 -14.98 -22.59
CA GLN A 100 -23.68 -14.23 -23.81
C GLN A 100 -22.68 -14.56 -24.94
N GLN A 101 -21.39 -14.65 -24.61
CA GLN A 101 -20.34 -15.00 -25.58
C GLN A 101 -20.50 -16.43 -26.10
N ASP A 102 -20.84 -17.40 -25.24
CA ASP A 102 -21.11 -18.78 -25.63
C ASP A 102 -22.34 -18.86 -26.56
N GLU A 103 -23.40 -18.11 -26.27
CA GLU A 103 -24.58 -18.04 -27.11
C GLU A 103 -24.26 -17.45 -28.50
N ILE A 104 -23.52 -16.34 -28.53
CA ILE A 104 -23.07 -15.71 -29.78
C ILE A 104 -22.17 -16.67 -30.55
N ALA A 105 -21.24 -17.36 -29.92
CA ALA A 105 -20.33 -18.32 -30.55
C ALA A 105 -21.11 -19.50 -31.12
N HIS A 106 -22.10 -20.04 -30.40
CA HIS A 106 -22.96 -21.12 -30.85
C HIS A 106 -23.78 -20.70 -32.08
N ILE A 107 -24.35 -19.49 -32.04
CA ILE A 107 -25.12 -18.94 -33.21
C ILE A 107 -24.19 -18.74 -34.41
N LYS A 108 -23.01 -18.15 -34.24
CA LYS A 108 -22.03 -17.97 -35.31
C LYS A 108 -21.60 -19.31 -35.94
N LYS A 109 -21.35 -20.32 -35.08
CA LYS A 109 -21.01 -21.67 -35.55
C LYS A 109 -22.14 -22.30 -36.38
N PHE A 110 -23.41 -22.13 -35.94
CA PHE A 110 -24.59 -22.60 -36.71
C PHE A 110 -24.69 -21.88 -38.04
N ILE A 111 -24.53 -20.55 -38.08
CA ILE A 111 -24.58 -19.76 -39.35
C ILE A 111 -23.50 -20.24 -40.31
N ALA A 112 -22.26 -20.47 -39.82
CA ALA A 112 -21.13 -20.95 -40.62
C ALA A 112 -21.39 -22.35 -41.21
N SER A 113 -22.15 -23.22 -40.51
CA SER A 113 -22.46 -24.58 -40.92
C SER A 113 -23.70 -24.69 -41.84
N ALA A 114 -24.49 -23.62 -41.97
CA ALA A 114 -25.78 -23.66 -42.69
C ALA A 114 -25.67 -23.93 -44.19
N GLY A 115 -24.49 -23.77 -44.83
CA GLY A 115 -24.27 -24.06 -46.24
C GLY A 115 -25.23 -23.34 -47.18
N THR A 116 -25.57 -23.96 -48.34
CA THR A 116 -26.44 -23.40 -49.40
C THR A 116 -27.89 -23.88 -49.35
N TYR A 117 -28.26 -24.73 -48.38
CA TYR A 117 -29.63 -25.25 -48.29
C TYR A 117 -30.63 -24.15 -47.89
N SER A 118 -31.66 -23.93 -48.69
CA SER A 118 -32.60 -22.80 -48.55
C SER A 118 -33.26 -22.69 -47.16
N ASN A 119 -33.64 -23.82 -46.56
CA ASN A 119 -34.21 -23.85 -45.19
C ASN A 119 -33.20 -23.46 -44.11
N LEU A 120 -31.96 -23.90 -44.24
CA LEU A 120 -30.88 -23.55 -43.28
C LEU A 120 -30.44 -22.09 -43.41
N VAL A 121 -30.41 -21.56 -44.64
CA VAL A 121 -30.15 -20.14 -44.92
C VAL A 121 -31.21 -19.24 -44.27
N ARG A 122 -32.51 -19.62 -44.31
CA ARG A 122 -33.58 -18.87 -43.63
C ARG A 122 -33.43 -18.88 -42.13
N GLN A 123 -33.08 -20.03 -41.54
CA GLN A 123 -32.80 -20.15 -40.10
C GLN A 123 -31.55 -19.37 -39.68
N ALA A 124 -30.49 -19.40 -40.51
CA ALA A 124 -29.26 -18.62 -40.26
C ALA A 124 -29.56 -17.11 -40.27
N LYS A 125 -30.37 -16.59 -41.20
CA LYS A 125 -30.81 -15.19 -41.20
C LYS A 125 -31.63 -14.83 -39.96
N SER A 126 -32.49 -15.72 -39.48
CA SER A 126 -33.24 -15.49 -38.24
C SER A 126 -32.32 -15.44 -37.02
N LYS A 127 -31.33 -16.34 -36.95
CA LYS A 127 -30.33 -16.35 -35.85
C LYS A 127 -29.39 -15.15 -35.94
N GLN A 128 -29.02 -14.67 -37.15
CA GLN A 128 -28.26 -13.44 -37.28
C GLN A 128 -28.99 -12.23 -36.65
N LYS A 129 -30.31 -12.12 -36.90
CA LYS A 129 -31.13 -11.07 -36.29
C LYS A 129 -31.10 -11.08 -34.75
N ILE A 130 -30.88 -12.24 -34.12
CA ILE A 130 -30.74 -12.33 -32.68
C ILE A 130 -29.41 -11.68 -32.23
N ILE A 131 -28.31 -11.95 -32.96
CA ILE A 131 -27.02 -11.29 -32.68
C ILE A 131 -27.16 -9.79 -32.91
N ASP A 132 -27.74 -9.37 -34.06
CA ASP A 132 -27.93 -7.95 -34.40
C ASP A 132 -28.74 -7.22 -33.31
N LYS A 133 -29.75 -7.89 -32.73
CA LYS A 133 -30.53 -7.37 -31.61
C LYS A 133 -29.71 -7.28 -30.33
N MET A 134 -28.92 -8.31 -29.99
CA MET A 134 -28.03 -8.27 -28.81
C MET A 134 -27.00 -7.14 -28.93
N GLU A 135 -26.46 -6.91 -30.14
CA GLU A 135 -25.53 -5.80 -30.39
C GLU A 135 -26.22 -4.43 -30.28
N ALA A 136 -27.47 -4.32 -30.76
CA ALA A 136 -28.28 -3.10 -30.67
C ALA A 136 -28.69 -2.78 -29.20
N ASP A 137 -29.06 -3.81 -28.45
CA ASP A 137 -29.41 -3.68 -27.00
C ASP A 137 -28.18 -3.42 -26.12
N GLY A 138 -26.96 -3.62 -26.67
CA GLY A 138 -25.67 -3.47 -25.97
C GLY A 138 -25.13 -4.80 -25.41
N LEU A 139 -23.94 -5.17 -25.87
CA LEU A 139 -23.25 -6.35 -25.33
C LEU A 139 -22.81 -6.13 -23.89
N ILE A 140 -22.87 -7.21 -23.11
CA ILE A 140 -22.34 -7.21 -21.75
C ILE A 140 -20.83 -7.01 -21.84
N GLU A 141 -20.36 -6.00 -21.13
CA GLU A 141 -18.94 -5.68 -21.12
C GLU A 141 -18.16 -6.67 -20.25
N LYS A 142 -17.02 -7.12 -20.75
CA LYS A 142 -16.08 -7.90 -19.96
C LYS A 142 -15.52 -7.05 -18.83
N ILE A 143 -15.50 -7.59 -17.64
CA ILE A 143 -14.86 -6.93 -16.50
C ILE A 143 -13.35 -6.97 -16.70
N GLU A 144 -12.73 -5.82 -16.67
CA GLU A 144 -11.29 -5.71 -16.55
C GLU A 144 -10.94 -5.98 -15.09
N VAL A 145 -10.42 -7.17 -14.83
CA VAL A 145 -9.90 -7.50 -13.50
C VAL A 145 -8.59 -6.74 -13.35
N ASP A 146 -8.54 -5.82 -12.39
CA ASP A 146 -7.30 -5.15 -12.04
C ASP A 146 -6.25 -6.21 -11.68
N ARG A 147 -5.12 -6.16 -12.38
CA ARG A 147 -4.02 -7.10 -12.12
C ARG A 147 -3.53 -6.86 -10.71
N LYS A 148 -3.68 -7.87 -9.84
CA LYS A 148 -3.08 -7.82 -8.50
C LYS A 148 -1.59 -7.55 -8.65
N ILE A 149 -1.14 -6.48 -8.04
CA ILE A 149 0.27 -6.13 -8.00
C ILE A 149 0.92 -7.11 -7.03
N LYS A 150 1.88 -7.90 -7.51
CA LYS A 150 2.64 -8.82 -6.68
C LYS A 150 4.06 -8.30 -6.55
N PHE A 151 4.32 -7.58 -5.49
CA PHE A 151 5.70 -7.27 -5.12
C PHE A 151 6.39 -8.54 -4.65
N ARG A 152 7.69 -8.61 -4.84
CA ARG A 152 8.51 -9.68 -4.29
C ARG A 152 9.89 -9.15 -3.96
N PHE A 153 10.28 -9.30 -2.70
CA PHE A 153 11.66 -9.10 -2.28
C PHE A 153 12.42 -10.43 -2.50
N PRO A 154 13.68 -10.36 -2.94
CA PRO A 154 14.47 -11.56 -3.19
C PRO A 154 14.82 -12.28 -1.88
N ASP A 155 15.05 -13.58 -1.99
CA ASP A 155 15.55 -14.37 -0.87
C ASP A 155 16.95 -13.92 -0.48
N THR A 156 17.20 -13.86 0.81
CA THR A 156 18.50 -13.46 1.37
C THR A 156 19.16 -14.57 2.16
N THR A 157 20.48 -14.53 2.26
CA THR A 157 21.25 -15.50 3.06
C THR A 157 20.93 -15.30 4.53
N ARG A 158 20.57 -16.38 5.22
CA ARG A 158 20.27 -16.35 6.65
C ARG A 158 21.54 -16.10 7.46
N LEU A 159 21.48 -15.07 8.30
CA LEU A 159 22.57 -14.71 9.21
C LEU A 159 22.28 -15.26 10.61
N PRO A 160 23.31 -15.71 11.36
CA PRO A 160 23.12 -16.14 12.74
C PRO A 160 22.81 -14.94 13.65
N PRO A 161 21.91 -15.10 14.65
CA PRO A 161 21.64 -14.06 15.65
C PRO A 161 22.84 -13.84 16.59
N PRO A 162 23.01 -12.62 17.16
CA PRO A 162 22.18 -11.42 16.93
C PRO A 162 22.56 -10.73 15.61
N VAL A 163 21.56 -10.36 14.79
CA VAL A 163 21.80 -9.71 13.49
C VAL A 163 21.92 -8.19 13.66
N LEU A 164 21.03 -7.60 14.44
CA LEU A 164 21.05 -6.19 14.82
C LEU A 164 20.63 -6.08 16.30
N SER A 165 21.46 -5.51 17.15
CA SER A 165 21.16 -5.38 18.58
C SER A 165 21.51 -4.02 19.14
N PHE A 166 20.69 -3.58 20.06
CA PHE A 166 20.87 -2.38 20.89
C PHE A 166 21.21 -2.84 22.30
N SER A 167 22.25 -2.28 22.88
CA SER A 167 22.67 -2.52 24.25
C SER A 167 22.79 -1.19 24.98
N ASP A 168 21.88 -0.95 25.91
CA ASP A 168 21.82 0.22 26.78
C ASP A 168 21.87 1.57 26.01
N VAL A 169 21.20 1.62 24.86
CA VAL A 169 21.28 2.75 23.94
C VAL A 169 20.50 3.95 24.46
N SER A 170 21.19 5.08 24.57
CA SER A 170 20.59 6.39 24.78
C SER A 170 20.94 7.31 23.64
N PHE A 171 19.99 8.16 23.23
CA PHE A 171 20.19 9.08 22.11
C PHE A 171 19.59 10.45 22.37
N SER A 172 20.37 11.48 22.05
CA SER A 172 19.97 12.88 21.99
C SER A 172 20.56 13.56 20.77
N TYR A 173 19.83 14.48 20.15
CA TYR A 173 20.31 15.26 19.01
C TYR A 173 21.34 16.32 19.37
N ASP A 174 21.34 16.80 20.62
CA ASP A 174 22.28 17.80 21.15
C ASP A 174 23.49 17.16 21.89
N GLY A 175 23.52 15.84 21.98
CA GLY A 175 24.56 15.09 22.69
C GLY A 175 24.42 15.11 24.22
N ASP A 176 23.43 15.82 24.79
CA ASP A 176 23.19 15.83 26.23
C ASP A 176 22.15 14.75 26.59
N VAL A 177 22.57 13.78 27.40
CA VAL A 177 21.70 12.69 27.91
C VAL A 177 20.51 13.23 28.70
N LYS A 178 20.58 14.44 29.24
CA LYS A 178 19.42 15.07 29.92
C LYS A 178 18.26 15.33 28.97
N HIS A 179 18.55 15.67 27.75
CA HIS A 179 17.56 15.88 26.68
C HIS A 179 17.32 14.64 25.80
N ALA A 180 17.75 13.47 26.32
CA ALA A 180 17.64 12.23 25.55
C ALA A 180 16.22 11.95 25.08
N LEU A 181 16.10 11.59 23.80
CA LEU A 181 14.89 11.11 23.16
C LEU A 181 14.62 9.65 23.56
N TYR A 182 15.70 8.87 23.66
CA TYR A 182 15.70 7.49 24.16
C TYR A 182 16.69 7.32 25.28
N ARG A 183 16.36 6.48 26.28
CA ARG A 183 17.20 6.16 27.42
C ARG A 183 17.21 4.66 27.68
N ASN A 184 18.41 4.10 27.75
CA ASN A 184 18.65 2.71 28.14
C ASN A 184 17.75 1.74 27.35
N VAL A 185 17.84 1.79 26.03
CA VAL A 185 17.06 0.92 25.14
C VAL A 185 17.85 -0.34 24.86
N ASP A 186 17.26 -1.48 25.19
CA ASP A 186 17.71 -2.82 24.81
C ASP A 186 16.72 -3.43 23.85
N ALA A 187 17.19 -3.80 22.67
CA ALA A 187 16.36 -4.38 21.62
C ALA A 187 17.18 -5.23 20.65
N ALA A 188 16.57 -6.21 20.02
CA ALA A 188 17.20 -7.01 18.99
C ALA A 188 16.26 -7.25 17.83
N VAL A 189 16.82 -7.22 16.62
CA VAL A 189 16.12 -7.51 15.37
C VAL A 189 16.89 -8.60 14.66
N ASP A 190 16.21 -9.70 14.35
CA ASP A 190 16.74 -10.85 13.67
C ASP A 190 16.05 -11.07 12.31
N MET A 191 16.53 -12.06 11.55
CA MET A 191 16.00 -12.35 10.21
C MET A 191 14.51 -12.76 10.20
N ASP A 192 14.01 -13.30 11.30
CA ASP A 192 12.60 -13.71 11.43
C ASP A 192 11.69 -12.60 12.01
N SER A 193 12.28 -11.45 12.36
CA SER A 193 11.55 -10.35 13.00
C SER A 193 10.57 -9.67 12.04
N ARG A 194 9.36 -9.40 12.53
CA ARG A 194 8.32 -8.60 11.89
C ARG A 194 7.80 -7.62 12.93
N ILE A 195 8.47 -6.48 13.03
CA ILE A 195 8.26 -5.52 14.10
C ILE A 195 7.56 -4.29 13.55
N ALA A 196 6.46 -3.89 14.16
CA ALA A 196 5.87 -2.58 13.92
C ALA A 196 6.17 -1.63 15.10
N LEU A 197 6.73 -0.47 14.76
CA LEU A 197 6.96 0.63 15.71
C LEU A 197 5.72 1.51 15.75
N ILE A 198 5.08 1.58 16.90
CA ILE A 198 3.86 2.37 17.14
C ILE A 198 4.10 3.42 18.21
N GLY A 199 3.27 4.45 18.24
CA GLY A 199 3.33 5.53 19.22
C GLY A 199 3.05 6.91 18.62
N PRO A 200 2.87 7.94 19.45
CA PRO A 200 2.59 9.30 19.01
C PRO A 200 3.66 9.88 18.07
N ASN A 201 3.30 10.90 17.30
CA ASN A 201 4.27 11.62 16.49
C ASN A 201 5.26 12.37 17.39
N GLY A 202 6.55 12.38 16.97
CA GLY A 202 7.63 13.02 17.73
C GLY A 202 8.27 12.14 18.82
N THR A 203 7.80 10.91 19.04
CA THR A 203 8.41 9.98 20.00
C THR A 203 9.72 9.36 19.53
N GLY A 204 10.15 9.64 18.27
CA GLY A 204 11.45 9.21 17.78
C GLY A 204 11.43 7.94 16.91
N LYS A 205 10.27 7.47 16.42
CA LYS A 205 10.18 6.26 15.58
C LYS A 205 11.17 6.29 14.39
N SER A 206 11.15 7.36 13.61
CA SER A 206 12.10 7.52 12.47
C SER A 206 13.56 7.69 12.94
N THR A 207 13.77 8.25 14.15
CA THR A 207 15.11 8.35 14.76
C THR A 207 15.64 6.96 15.11
N LEU A 208 14.77 6.08 15.63
CA LEU A 208 15.14 4.70 15.91
C LEU A 208 15.55 3.95 14.62
N LEU A 209 14.79 4.13 13.53
CA LEU A 209 15.18 3.56 12.23
C LEU A 209 16.54 4.11 11.74
N LYS A 210 16.83 5.40 11.98
CA LYS A 210 18.14 5.99 11.64
C LYS A 210 19.27 5.43 12.52
N LEU A 211 19.01 5.12 13.79
CA LEU A 211 19.98 4.43 14.63
C LEU A 211 20.19 2.97 14.18
N MET A 212 19.13 2.28 13.72
CA MET A 212 19.22 0.94 13.14
C MET A 212 20.02 0.93 11.84
N SER A 213 19.81 1.91 10.95
CA SER A 213 20.53 2.02 9.67
C SER A 213 21.99 2.46 9.82
N GLY A 214 22.32 3.17 10.91
CA GLY A 214 23.63 3.76 11.12
C GLY A 214 23.77 5.18 10.55
N ASP A 215 22.65 5.80 10.15
CA ASP A 215 22.63 7.22 9.77
C ASP A 215 22.83 8.13 11.00
N LEU A 216 22.56 7.61 12.19
CA LEU A 216 22.84 8.25 13.47
C LEU A 216 23.59 7.27 14.37
N GLU A 217 24.48 7.83 15.19
CA GLU A 217 25.17 7.08 16.23
C GLU A 217 24.54 7.37 17.60
N PRO A 218 24.48 6.38 18.51
CA PRO A 218 23.96 6.58 19.84
C PRO A 218 24.85 7.56 20.64
N THR A 219 24.22 8.35 21.51
CA THR A 219 24.96 9.24 22.46
C THR A 219 25.65 8.41 23.55
N ASP A 220 25.00 7.31 23.97
CA ASP A 220 25.54 6.35 24.92
C ASP A 220 25.02 4.95 24.57
N GLY A 221 25.75 3.91 25.05
CA GLY A 221 25.46 2.54 24.70
C GLY A 221 26.00 2.13 23.31
N ARG A 222 25.52 1.03 22.77
CA ARG A 222 26.04 0.46 21.52
C ARG A 222 24.94 -0.12 20.65
N VAL A 223 25.03 0.16 19.33
CA VAL A 223 24.27 -0.55 18.27
C VAL A 223 25.22 -1.46 17.52
N GLN A 224 24.98 -2.76 17.61
CA GLN A 224 25.79 -3.78 16.93
C GLN A 224 25.03 -4.29 15.72
N ARG A 225 25.74 -4.41 14.58
CA ARG A 225 25.23 -4.95 13.30
C ARG A 225 26.14 -6.07 12.87
N HIS A 226 25.54 -7.16 12.42
CA HIS A 226 26.32 -8.26 11.85
C HIS A 226 27.11 -7.75 10.63
N THR A 227 28.37 -8.13 10.48
CA THR A 227 29.30 -7.61 9.44
C THR A 227 28.82 -7.86 8.00
N GLN A 228 28.05 -8.92 7.79
CA GLN A 228 27.49 -9.28 6.48
C GLN A 228 26.05 -8.78 6.30
N LEU A 229 25.50 -8.04 7.26
CA LEU A 229 24.15 -7.51 7.15
C LEU A 229 24.10 -6.45 6.06
N LYS A 230 23.30 -6.70 5.05
CA LYS A 230 22.84 -5.68 4.11
C LYS A 230 21.51 -5.13 4.62
N LEU A 231 21.43 -3.85 4.80
CA LEU A 231 20.25 -3.18 5.32
C LEU A 231 19.73 -2.23 4.26
N ALA A 232 18.46 -2.38 3.89
CA ALA A 232 17.77 -1.44 3.02
C ALA A 232 16.77 -0.60 3.81
N LYS A 233 16.58 0.64 3.37
CA LYS A 233 15.69 1.59 4.02
C LYS A 233 14.75 2.23 3.00
N TYR A 234 13.48 2.17 3.29
CA TYR A 234 12.47 3.03 2.69
C TYR A 234 12.15 4.15 3.66
N SER A 235 12.40 5.39 3.28
CA SER A 235 12.09 6.57 4.10
C SER A 235 10.95 7.37 3.47
N GLN A 236 10.28 8.17 4.26
CA GLN A 236 9.23 9.09 3.79
C GLN A 236 9.70 10.03 2.66
N HIS A 237 11.00 10.33 2.59
CA HIS A 237 11.61 11.17 1.57
C HIS A 237 12.37 10.37 0.49
N SER A 238 12.19 9.05 0.42
CA SER A 238 12.87 8.25 -0.61
C SER A 238 12.45 8.64 -2.03
N ASN A 239 11.21 9.09 -2.21
CA ASN A 239 10.71 9.59 -3.49
C ASN A 239 11.42 10.87 -3.94
N ASP A 240 11.85 11.72 -3.00
CA ASP A 240 12.55 12.99 -3.28
C ASP A 240 14.01 12.77 -3.69
N GLN A 241 14.56 11.58 -3.41
CA GLN A 241 15.94 11.22 -3.73
C GLN A 241 16.10 10.59 -5.12
N LEU A 242 15.00 10.32 -5.80
CA LEU A 242 15.00 9.80 -7.16
C LEU A 242 15.46 10.90 -8.14
N ASP A 243 16.25 10.51 -9.13
CA ASP A 243 16.67 11.40 -10.22
C ASP A 243 15.49 11.62 -11.18
N GLY A 244 14.79 12.73 -10.99
CA GLY A 244 13.55 13.07 -11.69
C GLY A 244 13.68 13.19 -13.19
N ASP A 245 14.85 13.57 -13.69
CA ASP A 245 15.10 13.77 -15.12
C ASP A 245 15.28 12.47 -15.89
N LYS A 246 15.55 11.35 -15.18
CA LYS A 246 15.70 10.03 -15.79
C LYS A 246 14.37 9.29 -15.90
N SER A 247 14.32 8.33 -16.84
CA SER A 247 13.27 7.30 -16.81
C SER A 247 13.56 6.25 -15.75
N PRO A 248 12.55 5.54 -15.20
CA PRO A 248 12.77 4.42 -14.28
C PRO A 248 13.76 3.38 -14.81
N ILE A 249 13.71 3.07 -16.10
CA ILE A 249 14.65 2.14 -16.73
C ILE A 249 16.08 2.68 -16.65
N ASP A 250 16.30 3.93 -17.06
CA ASP A 250 17.63 4.52 -17.08
C ASP A 250 18.17 4.73 -15.67
N TYR A 251 17.31 5.09 -14.71
CA TYR A 251 17.65 5.17 -13.31
C TYR A 251 18.18 3.82 -12.79
N MET A 252 17.43 2.73 -12.97
CA MET A 252 17.84 1.40 -12.52
C MET A 252 19.11 0.91 -13.23
N ARG A 253 19.22 1.12 -14.53
CA ARG A 253 20.44 0.79 -15.31
C ARG A 253 21.68 1.51 -14.81
N SER A 254 21.55 2.82 -14.53
CA SER A 254 22.68 3.61 -14.06
C SER A 254 23.13 3.22 -12.65
N ARG A 255 22.16 2.91 -11.78
CA ARG A 255 22.42 2.56 -10.38
C ARG A 255 22.94 1.13 -10.21
N PHE A 256 22.44 0.21 -11.01
CA PHE A 256 22.78 -1.23 -10.96
C PHE A 256 23.47 -1.72 -12.23
N ALA A 257 24.36 -0.91 -12.81
CA ALA A 257 25.07 -1.24 -14.04
C ALA A 257 25.89 -2.55 -13.95
N LYS A 258 26.30 -2.94 -12.75
CA LYS A 258 26.99 -4.22 -12.48
C LYS A 258 26.07 -5.43 -12.54
N VAL A 259 24.76 -5.25 -12.39
CA VAL A 259 23.77 -6.35 -12.41
C VAL A 259 23.37 -6.63 -13.85
N SER A 260 22.92 -5.62 -14.58
CA SER A 260 22.56 -5.74 -15.99
C SER A 260 22.54 -4.38 -16.66
N THR A 261 22.92 -4.33 -17.94
CA THR A 261 22.73 -3.18 -18.84
C THR A 261 21.56 -3.37 -19.80
N ASP A 262 20.92 -4.55 -19.77
CA ASP A 262 19.82 -4.90 -20.67
C ASP A 262 18.52 -4.19 -20.28
N ILE A 263 17.87 -3.60 -21.27
CA ILE A 263 16.61 -2.85 -21.10
C ILE A 263 15.45 -3.81 -20.76
N ASP A 264 15.39 -4.97 -21.42
CA ASP A 264 14.28 -5.90 -21.24
C ASP A 264 14.33 -6.55 -19.85
N PHE A 265 15.53 -6.78 -19.32
CA PHE A 265 15.71 -7.19 -17.92
C PHE A 265 15.06 -6.15 -16.98
N TRP A 266 15.37 -4.87 -17.14
CA TRP A 266 14.83 -3.80 -16.27
C TRP A 266 13.33 -3.60 -16.47
N ARG A 267 12.83 -3.74 -17.69
CA ARG A 267 11.39 -3.73 -17.96
C ARG A 267 10.65 -4.82 -17.19
N GLN A 268 11.21 -6.03 -17.16
CA GLN A 268 10.64 -7.14 -16.42
C GLN A 268 10.69 -6.90 -14.91
N GLN A 269 11.83 -6.40 -14.38
CA GLN A 269 11.96 -6.10 -12.95
C GLN A 269 10.95 -5.03 -12.53
N LEU A 270 10.88 -3.90 -13.23
CA LEU A 270 9.93 -2.83 -12.96
C LEU A 270 8.47 -3.29 -13.12
N GLY A 271 8.19 -4.15 -14.08
CA GLY A 271 6.87 -4.75 -14.29
C GLY A 271 6.36 -5.55 -13.09
N ARG A 272 7.24 -6.22 -12.34
CA ARG A 272 6.91 -6.94 -11.09
C ARG A 272 6.42 -5.99 -9.99
N PHE A 273 6.85 -4.73 -10.01
CA PHE A 273 6.41 -3.69 -9.09
C PHE A 273 5.27 -2.83 -9.63
N GLY A 274 4.62 -3.29 -10.74
CA GLY A 274 3.45 -2.62 -11.30
C GLY A 274 3.77 -1.36 -12.12
N LEU A 275 5.05 -1.15 -12.46
CA LEU A 275 5.48 -0.14 -13.41
C LEU A 275 5.46 -0.75 -14.82
N SER A 276 4.58 -0.27 -15.71
CA SER A 276 4.43 -0.84 -17.06
C SER A 276 4.21 0.24 -18.11
N GLY A 277 4.51 -0.08 -19.37
CA GLY A 277 4.30 0.83 -20.49
C GLY A 277 5.03 2.16 -20.31
N ASN A 278 4.29 3.25 -20.47
CA ASN A 278 4.82 4.62 -20.38
C ASN A 278 5.39 4.96 -19.00
N HIS A 279 4.93 4.30 -17.93
CA HIS A 279 5.48 4.51 -16.59
C HIS A 279 6.95 4.10 -16.45
N GLN A 280 7.47 3.28 -17.36
CA GLN A 280 8.87 2.86 -17.36
C GLN A 280 9.78 3.79 -18.15
N THR A 281 9.21 4.54 -19.11
CA THR A 281 9.96 5.36 -20.08
C THR A 281 9.79 6.85 -19.89
N ASN A 282 8.73 7.29 -19.22
CA ASN A 282 8.53 8.69 -18.88
C ASN A 282 9.49 9.11 -17.75
N ASN A 283 9.78 10.40 -17.66
CA ASN A 283 10.59 10.94 -16.57
C ASN A 283 9.95 10.68 -15.21
N ILE A 284 10.76 10.33 -14.21
CA ILE A 284 10.33 10.02 -12.86
C ILE A 284 9.52 11.16 -12.24
N ASP A 285 9.86 12.41 -12.53
CA ASP A 285 9.12 13.57 -12.02
C ASP A 285 7.64 13.60 -12.45
N THR A 286 7.31 13.00 -13.59
CA THR A 286 5.94 12.94 -14.10
C THR A 286 5.10 11.82 -13.47
N LEU A 287 5.73 10.95 -12.68
CA LEU A 287 5.06 9.83 -12.01
C LEU A 287 4.33 10.31 -10.75
N SER A 288 3.21 9.65 -10.43
CA SER A 288 2.55 9.84 -9.14
C SER A 288 3.41 9.32 -7.99
N ASP A 289 3.19 9.83 -6.78
CA ASP A 289 3.94 9.42 -5.59
C ASP A 289 3.88 7.90 -5.36
N GLY A 290 2.71 7.27 -5.60
CA GLY A 290 2.58 5.83 -5.51
C GLY A 290 3.41 5.05 -6.54
N LEU A 291 3.62 5.60 -7.75
CA LEU A 291 4.51 4.99 -8.75
C LEU A 291 5.98 5.20 -8.39
N LYS A 292 6.34 6.35 -7.83
CA LYS A 292 7.69 6.63 -7.29
C LYS A 292 8.01 5.65 -6.14
N SER A 293 7.07 5.44 -5.22
CA SER A 293 7.24 4.46 -4.13
C SER A 293 7.47 3.04 -4.65
N ARG A 294 6.76 2.63 -5.71
CA ARG A 294 6.97 1.32 -6.35
C ARG A 294 8.34 1.20 -7.01
N LEU A 295 8.87 2.30 -7.55
CA LEU A 295 10.24 2.33 -8.08
C LEU A 295 11.27 2.14 -6.96
N VAL A 296 11.08 2.80 -5.81
CA VAL A 296 11.94 2.60 -4.63
C VAL A 296 11.85 1.15 -4.12
N PHE A 297 10.67 0.53 -4.12
CA PHE A 297 10.57 -0.90 -3.75
C PHE A 297 11.31 -1.80 -4.74
N ALA A 298 11.28 -1.49 -6.04
CA ALA A 298 12.04 -2.22 -7.03
C ALA A 298 13.56 -2.06 -6.81
N GLU A 299 14.00 -0.87 -6.41
CA GLU A 299 15.39 -0.59 -6.04
C GLU A 299 15.81 -1.40 -4.82
N ILE A 300 15.04 -1.36 -3.72
CA ILE A 300 15.28 -2.15 -2.50
C ILE A 300 15.39 -3.65 -2.82
N ALA A 301 14.53 -4.14 -3.70
CA ALA A 301 14.58 -5.54 -4.11
C ALA A 301 15.89 -5.90 -4.83
N GLN A 302 16.50 -4.99 -5.60
CA GLN A 302 17.79 -5.25 -6.27
C GLN A 302 18.98 -5.26 -5.29
N GLU A 303 18.88 -4.62 -4.16
CA GLU A 303 19.91 -4.61 -3.12
C GLU A 303 20.01 -5.95 -2.37
N ALA A 304 18.99 -6.81 -2.45
CA ALA A 304 18.87 -8.09 -1.75
C ALA A 304 19.23 -7.98 -0.26
N PRO A 305 18.47 -7.16 0.50
CA PRO A 305 18.79 -6.88 1.90
C PRO A 305 18.49 -8.06 2.83
N GLY A 306 19.20 -8.13 3.96
CA GLY A 306 18.89 -9.05 5.05
C GLY A 306 17.81 -8.49 5.99
N ILE A 307 17.77 -7.17 6.18
CA ILE A 307 16.73 -6.47 6.94
C ILE A 307 16.25 -5.28 6.13
N ILE A 308 14.93 -5.06 6.11
CA ILE A 308 14.31 -3.89 5.50
C ILE A 308 13.68 -3.01 6.59
N LEU A 309 13.99 -1.72 6.56
CA LEU A 309 13.41 -0.70 7.42
C LEU A 309 12.42 0.13 6.60
N PHE A 310 11.15 0.10 6.96
CA PHE A 310 10.10 0.89 6.32
C PHE A 310 9.65 2.04 7.22
N ASP A 311 9.74 3.27 6.72
CA ASP A 311 9.22 4.48 7.38
C ASP A 311 8.06 5.04 6.56
N GLU A 312 6.83 4.76 6.97
CA GLU A 312 5.56 5.16 6.34
C GLU A 312 5.44 4.74 4.85
N PRO A 313 5.60 3.43 4.51
CA PRO A 313 5.61 2.98 3.13
C PRO A 313 4.23 3.03 2.44
N THR A 314 3.16 3.26 3.18
CA THR A 314 1.78 3.28 2.67
C THR A 314 1.36 4.62 2.10
N ASN A 315 2.11 5.69 2.38
CA ASN A 315 1.77 7.03 1.92
C ASN A 315 1.72 7.11 0.39
N GLY A 316 0.57 7.52 -0.14
CA GLY A 316 0.35 7.65 -1.60
C GLY A 316 0.17 6.32 -2.34
N LEU A 317 0.14 5.17 -1.66
CA LEU A 317 -0.14 3.87 -2.28
C LEU A 317 -1.66 3.62 -2.37
N ALA A 318 -2.09 3.08 -3.50
CA ALA A 318 -3.44 2.54 -3.65
C ALA A 318 -3.63 1.27 -2.78
N PRO A 319 -4.85 0.95 -2.33
CA PRO A 319 -5.13 -0.18 -1.45
C PRO A 319 -4.59 -1.52 -1.97
N GLU A 320 -4.66 -1.76 -3.28
CA GLU A 320 -4.15 -2.98 -3.92
C GLU A 320 -2.62 -3.09 -3.84
N ALA A 321 -1.93 -1.94 -3.82
CA ALA A 321 -0.48 -1.90 -3.66
C ALA A 321 -0.07 -2.12 -2.20
N ILE A 322 -0.89 -1.66 -1.24
CA ILE A 322 -0.67 -1.92 0.19
C ILE A 322 -0.81 -3.42 0.47
N ASP A 323 -1.84 -4.08 -0.09
CA ASP A 323 -2.01 -5.53 0.01
C ASP A 323 -0.84 -6.28 -0.62
N GLY A 324 -0.41 -5.87 -1.82
CA GLY A 324 0.76 -6.45 -2.47
C GLY A 324 2.06 -6.27 -1.67
N LEU A 325 2.22 -5.15 -0.96
CA LEU A 325 3.34 -4.91 -0.05
C LEU A 325 3.27 -5.82 1.19
N ALA A 326 2.09 -5.98 1.77
CA ALA A 326 1.88 -6.89 2.90
C ALA A 326 2.22 -8.34 2.54
N ASP A 327 1.74 -8.81 1.37
CA ASP A 327 2.07 -10.14 0.86
C ASP A 327 3.58 -10.30 0.67
N ALA A 328 4.24 -9.33 0.05
CA ALA A 328 5.69 -9.35 -0.17
C ALA A 328 6.51 -9.37 1.12
N ILE A 329 6.07 -8.61 2.15
CA ILE A 329 6.71 -8.62 3.47
C ILE A 329 6.52 -9.98 4.16
N ASN A 330 5.36 -10.60 4.02
CA ASN A 330 5.08 -11.91 4.63
C ASN A 330 5.87 -13.04 3.95
N GLU A 331 6.06 -12.96 2.63
CA GLU A 331 6.86 -13.93 1.87
C GLU A 331 8.38 -13.73 2.03
N PHE A 332 8.82 -12.54 2.44
CA PHE A 332 10.23 -12.21 2.58
C PHE A 332 10.89 -13.03 3.71
N ASN A 333 12.07 -13.61 3.46
CA ASN A 333 12.81 -14.45 4.42
C ASN A 333 13.81 -13.67 5.30
N GLY A 334 13.89 -12.33 5.17
CA GLY A 334 14.70 -11.45 6.00
C GLY A 334 13.88 -10.73 7.06
N GLY A 335 14.55 -9.95 7.92
CA GLY A 335 13.90 -9.15 8.97
C GLY A 335 13.19 -7.90 8.44
N VAL A 336 12.11 -7.51 9.09
CA VAL A 336 11.39 -6.26 8.75
C VAL A 336 11.06 -5.45 10.00
N VAL A 337 11.38 -4.16 9.94
CA VAL A 337 10.93 -3.17 10.91
C VAL A 337 10.12 -2.11 10.18
N LEU A 338 8.89 -1.90 10.62
CA LEU A 338 7.89 -1.06 9.98
C LEU A 338 7.44 0.06 10.92
N VAL A 339 7.51 1.30 10.46
CA VAL A 339 6.74 2.42 11.01
C VAL A 339 5.58 2.65 10.08
N SER A 340 4.36 2.57 10.56
CA SER A 340 3.16 2.87 9.79
C SER A 340 2.03 3.34 10.69
N HIS A 341 1.14 4.14 10.11
CA HIS A 341 -0.12 4.55 10.70
C HIS A 341 -1.32 3.81 10.10
N ASP A 342 -1.08 2.85 9.21
CA ASP A 342 -2.08 1.98 8.62
C ASP A 342 -2.28 0.73 9.50
N PHE A 343 -3.42 0.69 10.22
CA PHE A 343 -3.77 -0.44 11.09
C PHE A 343 -3.87 -1.76 10.33
N ARG A 344 -4.32 -1.72 9.07
CA ARG A 344 -4.48 -2.91 8.24
C ARG A 344 -3.13 -3.52 7.89
N LEU A 345 -2.19 -2.70 7.38
CA LEU A 345 -0.84 -3.18 7.08
C LEU A 345 -0.18 -3.75 8.33
N ILE A 346 -0.25 -3.03 9.45
CA ILE A 346 0.33 -3.51 10.71
C ILE A 346 -0.28 -4.86 11.11
N SER A 347 -1.62 -5.01 11.03
CA SER A 347 -2.31 -6.26 11.41
C SER A 347 -1.94 -7.45 10.53
N GLN A 348 -1.64 -7.21 9.24
CA GLN A 348 -1.29 -8.25 8.28
C GLN A 348 0.17 -8.71 8.39
N VAL A 349 1.07 -7.81 8.84
CA VAL A 349 2.52 -8.03 8.75
C VAL A 349 3.18 -8.21 10.11
N ALA A 350 2.79 -7.42 11.12
CA ALA A 350 3.51 -7.37 12.38
C ALA A 350 3.24 -8.59 13.26
N LYS A 351 4.33 -9.23 13.72
CA LYS A 351 4.30 -10.28 14.74
C LYS A 351 4.59 -9.72 16.12
N GLU A 352 5.33 -8.60 16.17
CA GLU A 352 5.65 -7.89 17.40
C GLU A 352 5.30 -6.41 17.24
N LEU A 353 4.74 -5.82 18.28
CA LEU A 353 4.48 -4.39 18.37
C LEU A 353 5.44 -3.78 19.40
N TRP A 354 6.16 -2.75 18.98
CA TRP A 354 7.02 -1.98 19.87
C TRP A 354 6.46 -0.58 20.06
N LEU A 355 6.02 -0.27 21.27
CA LEU A 355 5.48 1.03 21.63
C LEU A 355 6.62 1.97 22.02
N CYS A 356 6.75 3.07 21.27
CA CYS A 356 7.69 4.14 21.55
C CYS A 356 7.01 5.19 22.44
N GLU A 357 7.20 5.10 23.74
CA GLU A 357 6.60 5.99 24.73
C GLU A 357 7.53 6.20 25.94
N GLY A 358 7.42 7.35 26.60
CA GLY A 358 8.18 7.64 27.83
C GLY A 358 9.70 7.53 27.64
N LYS A 359 10.24 7.86 26.47
CA LYS A 359 11.67 7.76 26.11
C LYS A 359 12.21 6.32 26.13
N LYS A 360 11.35 5.33 26.06
CA LYS A 360 11.66 3.89 26.04
C LYS A 360 10.95 3.19 24.90
N ILE A 361 11.39 1.98 24.64
CA ILE A 361 10.69 1.04 23.76
C ILE A 361 10.12 -0.06 24.64
N VAL A 362 8.82 -0.25 24.57
CA VAL A 362 8.11 -1.29 25.32
C VAL A 362 7.50 -2.28 24.32
N LYS A 363 7.79 -3.57 24.50
CA LYS A 363 7.11 -4.60 23.71
C LYS A 363 5.66 -4.66 24.14
N PHE A 364 4.74 -4.46 23.19
CA PHE A 364 3.31 -4.59 23.41
C PHE A 364 2.89 -6.01 23.05
N THR A 365 2.32 -6.72 24.02
CA THR A 365 2.05 -8.17 23.89
C THR A 365 0.74 -8.49 23.20
N ASP A 366 -0.16 -7.51 23.11
CA ASP A 366 -1.48 -7.68 22.52
C ASP A 366 -1.50 -7.29 21.03
N SER A 367 -2.64 -7.50 20.37
CA SER A 367 -2.83 -7.15 18.96
C SER A 367 -2.96 -5.65 18.73
N ILE A 368 -2.72 -5.22 17.48
CA ILE A 368 -2.96 -3.82 17.08
C ILE A 368 -4.43 -3.40 17.26
N ALA A 369 -5.37 -4.34 17.15
CA ALA A 369 -6.79 -4.09 17.40
C ALA A 369 -7.03 -3.71 18.87
N THR A 370 -6.42 -4.44 19.80
CA THR A 370 -6.48 -4.11 21.25
C THR A 370 -5.85 -2.73 21.53
N TYR A 371 -4.74 -2.41 20.85
CA TYR A 371 -4.14 -1.08 20.94
C TYR A 371 -5.11 0.00 20.44
N LYS A 372 -5.78 -0.21 19.28
CA LYS A 372 -6.79 0.73 18.75
C LYS A 372 -7.95 0.94 19.74
N GLU A 373 -8.41 -0.12 20.39
CA GLU A 373 -9.44 -0.03 21.44
C GLU A 373 -8.98 0.74 22.68
N SER A 374 -7.72 0.58 23.08
CA SER A 374 -7.15 1.34 24.20
C SER A 374 -7.08 2.84 23.90
N LEU A 375 -6.76 3.20 22.64
CA LEU A 375 -6.76 4.60 22.20
C LEU A 375 -8.17 5.24 22.18
N ARG A 376 -9.22 4.44 21.92
CA ARG A 376 -10.62 4.92 21.98
C ARG A 376 -11.11 5.21 23.39
N LYS A 377 -10.50 4.60 24.38
CA LYS A 377 -10.86 4.77 25.79
C LYS A 377 -10.15 5.93 26.48
N GLN A 378 -9.09 6.47 25.87
CA GLN A 378 -8.39 7.68 26.28
C GLN A 378 -9.07 8.94 25.74
#